data_03f6cee96656d2f82f076f84d003d3cc
#
_entry.id   03f6cee96656d2f82f076f84d003d3cc
#
_cell.length_a   1.000
_cell.length_b   1.000
_cell.length_c   1.000
_cell.angle_alpha   90.00
_cell.angle_beta   90.00
_cell.angle_gamma   90.00
#
_symmetry.space_group_name_H-M   'P 1'
#
loop_
_entity.id
_entity.type
_entity.pdbx_description
1 polymer ?
#
loop_
_entity_poly.entity_id
_entity_poly.type
_entity_poly.pdbx_seq_one_letter_code
_entity_poly.pdbx_strand_id
1 'polypeptide(L)'
;MKKNIKQALAAFSYDEQRRMRDVITALDNGKVYSVEFYSDGSGVSFEYYHPTINHGCPGTLASSFRTEQAMIILAGHRLRSHELPKCF
;
A
#
# COMPACT_ATOMS: atom_id res chain seq x y z
N MET A 1 11.79 -9.71 -11.31
CA MET A 1 11.12 -9.16 -10.14
C MET A 1 9.69 -8.75 -10.41
N LYS A 2 9.47 -7.98 -11.44
CA LYS A 2 8.11 -7.47 -11.68
C LYS A 2 7.08 -8.55 -11.94
N LYS A 3 7.46 -9.59 -12.63
CA LYS A 3 6.54 -10.70 -12.88
C LYS A 3 6.08 -11.34 -11.57
N ASN A 4 6.90 -11.24 -10.53
CA ASN A 4 6.57 -11.85 -9.25
C ASN A 4 5.47 -11.12 -8.52
N ILE A 5 5.27 -9.84 -8.83
CA ILE A 5 4.21 -9.07 -8.20
C ILE A 5 2.85 -9.61 -8.59
N LYS A 6 2.64 -9.88 -9.87
CA LYS A 6 1.37 -10.45 -10.31
C LYS A 6 1.11 -11.80 -9.67
N GLN A 7 2.14 -12.64 -9.60
CA GLN A 7 2.01 -13.96 -8.99
C GLN A 7 1.72 -13.85 -7.50
N ALA A 8 2.41 -12.93 -6.83
CA ALA A 8 2.19 -12.73 -5.40
C ALA A 8 0.78 -12.21 -5.12
N LEU A 9 0.31 -11.27 -5.94
CA LEU A 9 -1.03 -10.73 -5.78
C LEU A 9 -2.09 -11.80 -6.00
N ALA A 10 -1.84 -12.74 -6.90
CA ALA A 10 -2.82 -13.76 -7.22
C ALA A 10 -3.16 -14.66 -6.04
N ALA A 11 -2.34 -14.65 -4.98
CA ALA A 11 -2.61 -15.43 -3.78
C ALA A 11 -3.70 -14.84 -2.90
N PHE A 12 -4.15 -13.63 -3.21
CA PHE A 12 -5.11 -12.91 -2.37
C PHE A 12 -6.45 -12.75 -3.08
N SER A 13 -7.48 -12.40 -2.31
CA SER A 13 -8.80 -12.17 -2.89
C SER A 13 -8.76 -10.98 -3.84
N TYR A 14 -9.78 -10.91 -4.70
CA TYR A 14 -9.89 -9.80 -5.65
C TYR A 14 -9.90 -8.45 -4.92
N ASP A 15 -10.65 -8.36 -3.83
CA ASP A 15 -10.72 -7.12 -3.07
C ASP A 15 -9.38 -6.73 -2.46
N GLU A 16 -8.68 -7.72 -1.92
CA GLU A 16 -7.34 -7.47 -1.35
C GLU A 16 -6.38 -7.00 -2.44
N GLN A 17 -6.42 -7.64 -3.59
CA GLN A 17 -5.57 -7.25 -4.70
C GLN A 17 -5.84 -5.81 -5.13
N ARG A 18 -7.11 -5.43 -5.19
CA ARG A 18 -7.49 -4.08 -5.60
C ARG A 18 -6.93 -3.05 -4.61
N ARG A 19 -7.11 -3.30 -3.32
CA ARG A 19 -6.60 -2.39 -2.30
C ARG A 19 -5.08 -2.28 -2.33
N MET A 20 -4.40 -3.41 -2.54
CA MET A 20 -2.95 -3.41 -2.64
C MET A 20 -2.48 -2.61 -3.84
N ARG A 21 -3.14 -2.76 -4.98
CA ARG A 21 -2.79 -1.99 -6.17
C ARG A 21 -3.02 -0.50 -5.98
N ASP A 22 -4.09 -0.14 -5.26
CA ASP A 22 -4.37 1.27 -4.98
C ASP A 22 -3.21 1.88 -4.19
N VAL A 23 -2.70 1.17 -3.19
CA VAL A 23 -1.59 1.67 -2.39
C VAL A 23 -0.31 1.74 -3.21
N ILE A 24 -0.06 0.73 -4.06
CA ILE A 24 1.12 0.75 -4.93
C ILE A 24 1.06 1.96 -5.86
N THR A 25 -0.10 2.23 -6.42
CA THR A 25 -0.28 3.39 -7.30
C THR A 25 -0.05 4.69 -6.54
N ALA A 26 -0.56 4.77 -5.31
CA ALA A 26 -0.37 5.96 -4.49
C ALA A 26 1.11 6.17 -4.17
N LEU A 27 1.84 5.10 -3.86
CA LEU A 27 3.27 5.19 -3.62
C LEU A 27 4.01 5.68 -4.87
N ASP A 28 3.65 5.14 -6.03
CA ASP A 28 4.28 5.53 -7.28
C ASP A 28 4.07 7.01 -7.58
N ASN A 29 2.96 7.57 -7.12
CA ASN A 29 2.61 8.96 -7.38
C ASN A 29 2.96 9.89 -6.21
N GLY A 30 3.61 9.37 -5.19
CA GLY A 30 3.97 10.19 -4.03
C GLY A 30 2.78 10.64 -3.20
N LYS A 31 1.73 9.84 -3.16
CA LYS A 31 0.48 10.20 -2.51
C LYS A 31 0.23 9.45 -1.21
N VAL A 32 1.25 8.85 -0.64
CA VAL A 32 1.14 8.20 0.66
C VAL A 32 1.61 9.18 1.72
N TYR A 33 0.75 9.42 2.71
CA TYR A 33 1.05 10.37 3.78
C TYR A 33 1.73 9.72 4.96
N SER A 34 1.41 8.46 5.22
CA SER A 34 1.79 7.83 6.47
C SER A 34 1.89 6.32 6.27
N VAL A 35 2.92 5.74 6.84
CA VAL A 35 3.10 4.30 6.90
C VAL A 35 3.37 3.96 8.36
N GLU A 36 2.51 3.15 8.95
CA GLU A 36 2.59 2.85 10.36
C GLU A 36 2.65 1.36 10.58
N PHE A 37 3.72 0.89 11.19
CA PHE A 37 3.89 -0.52 11.51
C PHE A 37 3.29 -0.78 12.89
N TYR A 38 2.48 -1.81 12.99
CA TYR A 38 1.91 -2.18 14.29
C TYR A 38 3.00 -2.75 15.18
N SER A 39 2.95 -2.38 16.46
CA SER A 39 3.99 -2.75 17.39
C SER A 39 4.08 -4.26 17.61
N ASP A 40 2.98 -4.97 17.41
CA ASP A 40 2.97 -6.42 17.57
C ASP A 40 3.43 -7.18 16.32
N GLY A 41 3.81 -6.45 15.27
CA GLY A 41 4.28 -7.07 14.04
C GLY A 41 3.19 -7.65 13.16
N SER A 42 1.92 -7.43 13.50
CA SER A 42 0.81 -8.07 12.78
C SER A 42 0.53 -7.43 11.43
N GLY A 43 0.95 -6.19 11.22
CA GLY A 43 0.63 -5.54 9.96
C GLY A 43 1.13 -4.14 9.85
N VAL A 44 0.69 -3.49 8.78
CA VAL A 44 1.10 -2.14 8.42
C VAL A 44 -0.13 -1.40 7.92
N SER A 45 -0.28 -0.16 8.36
CA SER A 45 -1.35 0.71 7.89
C SER A 45 -0.76 1.77 6.97
N PHE A 46 -1.39 1.96 5.81
CA PHE A 46 -1.01 3.00 4.87
C PHE A 46 -2.13 4.02 4.82
N GLU A 47 -1.78 5.29 4.93
CA GLU A 47 -2.73 6.38 4.74
C GLU A 47 -2.35 7.10 3.46
N TYR A 48 -3.27 7.19 2.52
CA TYR A 48 -2.94 7.66 1.19
C TYR A 48 -4.08 8.43 0.57
N TYR A 49 -3.75 9.15 -0.48
CA TYR A 49 -4.68 9.96 -1.23
C TYR A 49 -5.31 9.11 -2.32
N HIS A 50 -6.62 9.16 -2.40
CA HIS A 50 -7.35 8.43 -3.44
C HIS A 50 -8.16 9.43 -4.24
N PRO A 51 -8.09 9.39 -5.58
CA PRO A 51 -8.69 10.47 -6.39
C PRO A 51 -10.21 10.48 -6.39
N THR A 52 -10.87 9.39 -6.07
CA THR A 52 -12.33 9.31 -6.24
C THR A 52 -13.06 8.76 -5.01
N ILE A 53 -12.38 8.66 -3.87
CA ILE A 53 -12.97 7.99 -2.70
C ILE A 53 -14.15 8.77 -2.11
N ASN A 54 -14.21 10.08 -2.34
CA ASN A 54 -15.23 10.93 -1.76
C ASN A 54 -16.24 11.32 -2.84
N HIS A 55 -17.14 10.38 -3.19
CA HIS A 55 -18.20 10.60 -4.18
C HIS A 55 -17.65 11.09 -5.51
N GLY A 56 -16.57 10.48 -5.97
CA GLY A 56 -15.94 10.88 -7.21
C GLY A 56 -14.93 12.01 -7.07
N CYS A 57 -14.74 12.51 -5.86
CA CYS A 57 -13.79 13.57 -5.56
C CYS A 57 -12.60 13.02 -4.78
N PRO A 58 -11.48 13.74 -4.77
CA PRO A 58 -10.32 13.30 -4.02
C PRO A 58 -10.56 13.27 -2.52
N GLY A 59 -9.88 12.37 -1.84
CA GLY A 59 -9.92 12.27 -0.39
C GLY A 59 -8.83 11.35 0.09
N THR A 60 -8.74 11.17 1.40
CA THR A 60 -7.76 10.28 2.00
C THR A 60 -8.41 8.98 2.40
N LEU A 61 -7.62 7.91 2.40
CA LEU A 61 -8.10 6.59 2.73
C LEU A 61 -7.00 5.90 3.53
N ALA A 62 -7.39 5.12 4.51
CA ALA A 62 -6.46 4.34 5.30
C ALA A 62 -6.77 2.86 5.07
N SER A 63 -5.75 2.08 4.77
CA SER A 63 -5.89 0.65 4.57
C SER A 63 -4.81 -0.08 5.34
N SER A 64 -5.22 -1.12 6.04
CA SER A 64 -4.30 -1.96 6.79
C SER A 64 -4.10 -3.28 6.07
N PHE A 65 -2.89 -3.77 6.13
CA PHE A 65 -2.50 -5.02 5.49
C PHE A 65 -1.68 -5.84 6.45
N ARG A 66 -1.75 -7.15 6.31
CA ARG A 66 -0.84 -8.01 7.05
C ARG A 66 0.58 -7.72 6.58
N THR A 67 1.54 -8.03 7.44
CA THR A 67 2.95 -7.76 7.13
C THR A 67 3.36 -8.35 5.78
N GLU A 68 2.89 -9.56 5.50
CA GLU A 68 3.19 -10.22 4.23
C GLU A 68 2.73 -9.39 3.03
N GLN A 69 1.51 -8.88 3.11
CA GLN A 69 0.95 -8.06 2.05
C GLN A 69 1.69 -6.73 1.91
N ALA A 70 2.05 -6.14 3.04
CA ALA A 70 2.78 -4.87 3.04
C ALA A 70 4.14 -5.02 2.38
N MET A 71 4.81 -6.15 2.62
CA MET A 71 6.11 -6.40 1.99
C MET A 71 5.97 -6.52 0.47
N ILE A 72 4.88 -7.12 0.01
CA ILE A 72 4.62 -7.23 -1.42
C ILE A 72 4.36 -5.83 -2.01
N ILE A 73 3.60 -5.01 -1.30
CA ILE A 73 3.32 -3.64 -1.75
C ILE A 73 4.62 -2.86 -1.92
N LEU A 74 5.48 -2.91 -0.91
CA LEU A 74 6.74 -2.17 -0.95
C LEU A 74 7.67 -2.70 -2.03
N ALA A 75 7.72 -4.01 -2.20
CA ALA A 75 8.53 -4.62 -3.25
C ALA A 75 8.01 -4.23 -4.63
N GLY A 76 6.69 -4.17 -4.78
CA GLY A 76 6.07 -3.82 -6.05
C GLY A 76 6.38 -2.39 -6.47
N HIS A 77 6.45 -1.51 -5.50
CA HIS A 77 6.79 -0.12 -5.76
C HIS A 77 8.29 0.10 -5.89
N ARG A 78 9.11 -0.80 -5.30
CA ARG A 78 10.56 -0.66 -5.28
C ARG A 78 11.01 0.59 -4.53
N LEU A 79 10.28 0.95 -3.49
CA LEU A 79 10.60 2.13 -2.71
C LEU A 79 11.84 1.87 -1.86
N ARG A 80 12.79 2.77 -1.94
CA ARG A 80 13.96 2.69 -1.07
C ARG A 80 13.59 3.23 0.30
N SER A 81 14.27 2.70 1.33
CA SER A 81 13.90 3.02 2.70
C SER A 81 13.90 4.51 3.00
N HIS A 82 14.80 5.29 2.39
CA HIS A 82 14.86 6.72 2.66
C HIS A 82 13.71 7.49 2.01
N GLU A 83 12.93 6.85 1.15
CA GLU A 83 11.78 7.48 0.53
C GLU A 83 10.49 7.22 1.28
N LEU A 84 10.54 6.39 2.31
CA LEU A 84 9.36 6.13 3.12
C LEU A 84 9.04 7.33 4.01
N PRO A 85 7.75 7.57 4.28
CA PRO A 85 7.37 8.60 5.23
C PRO A 85 7.99 8.32 6.60
N LYS A 86 8.24 9.39 7.34
CA LYS A 86 8.95 9.30 8.61
C LYS A 86 8.01 9.13 9.80
N CYS A 87 6.97 8.39 9.62
CA CYS A 87 5.96 8.25 10.67
C CYS A 87 6.06 6.92 11.42
N PHE A 88 7.08 6.16 11.17
CA PHE A 88 7.21 4.87 11.86
C PHE A 88 8.59 4.69 12.45
#